data_cb92c2af35e573e55c752f8724ee8415
#
_entry.id   cb92c2af35e573e55c752f8724ee8415
#
_cell.length_a   1.000
_cell.length_b   1.000
_cell.length_c   1.000
_cell.angle_alpha   90.00
_cell.angle_beta   90.00
_cell.angle_gamma   90.00
#
_symmetry.space_group_name_H-M   'P 1'
#
loop_
_entity.id
_entity.type
_entity.pdbx_description
1 polymer ?
#
loop_
_entity_poly.entity_id
_entity_poly.type
_entity_poly.pdbx_seq_one_letter_code
_entity_poly.pdbx_strand_id
1 'polypeptide(L)'
;MPSPWPAATAGVWAVAREISKGKDTPSGHWELAGVPVPWDWHYFPDETPAFPPQVLAALQNFAGGSLANCHASGMPVIEAFGAEHLRSGLPICYTSVDSVFQIAAHEEHFGLQNLYDLCQDMAGILHKMKVGRVIARPFVGSLETGFQRTLNRRDFAMDPPSATLCEWVMQAGRPVHAIGKIGDIFSMRGITRCRKGSDVQLMEHLADEMRQAPDGSLTFANFVEFDTLFGHRRDAEGYARALEWFDAQIGPILAQSRPDDLVIFTADHGNDPTWRGTDHTREQVPVLVHRQNLAQNQVSDRMIAFQDVAATVAAHLGVVAQGQGRNFL
;
A
#
# COMPACT_ATOMS: atom_id res chain seq x y z
N MET A 1 16.29 -10.74 32.40
CA MET A 1 16.24 -9.31 32.74
C MET A 1 14.78 -8.93 32.79
N PRO A 2 14.29 -8.12 33.76
CA PRO A 2 12.92 -7.63 33.73
C PRO A 2 12.73 -6.80 32.45
N SER A 3 11.54 -6.90 31.83
CA SER A 3 11.19 -6.10 30.66
C SER A 3 11.36 -4.61 30.98
N PRO A 4 12.03 -3.81 30.12
CA PRO A 4 12.13 -2.37 30.32
C PRO A 4 10.80 -1.65 30.11
N TRP A 5 9.77 -2.34 29.67
CA TRP A 5 8.45 -1.79 29.38
C TRP A 5 7.51 -1.94 30.56
N PRO A 6 6.70 -0.91 30.89
CA PRO A 6 5.66 -1.05 31.89
C PRO A 6 4.71 -2.18 31.49
N ALA A 7 4.23 -2.94 32.46
CA ALA A 7 3.23 -3.96 32.21
C ALA A 7 2.00 -3.32 31.54
N ALA A 8 1.54 -3.89 30.41
CA ALA A 8 0.34 -3.43 29.75
C ALA A 8 -0.84 -3.49 30.73
N THR A 9 -1.50 -2.34 30.97
CA THR A 9 -2.51 -2.20 32.01
C THR A 9 -3.90 -2.64 31.55
N ALA A 10 -4.18 -2.71 30.27
CA ALA A 10 -5.40 -3.26 29.67
C ALA A 10 -5.23 -3.41 28.14
N GLY A 11 -5.84 -4.43 27.56
CA GLY A 11 -5.86 -4.65 26.11
C GLY A 11 -5.48 -6.07 25.71
N VAL A 12 -5.79 -6.41 24.47
CA VAL A 12 -5.28 -7.61 23.80
C VAL A 12 -4.19 -7.19 22.83
N TRP A 13 -3.06 -7.87 22.88
CA TRP A 13 -2.00 -7.68 21.90
C TRP A 13 -1.52 -9.04 21.37
N ALA A 14 -1.05 -9.05 20.16
CA ALA A 14 -0.47 -10.20 19.51
C ALA A 14 0.72 -9.76 18.65
N VAL A 15 1.44 -10.74 18.15
CA VAL A 15 2.46 -10.56 17.13
C VAL A 15 1.99 -11.26 15.87
N ALA A 16 1.90 -10.56 14.75
CA ALA A 16 1.46 -11.14 13.51
C ALA A 16 2.63 -11.43 12.55
N ARG A 17 2.50 -12.52 11.81
CA ARG A 17 3.45 -12.93 10.79
C ARG A 17 2.74 -13.04 9.45
N GLU A 18 3.36 -12.47 8.43
CA GLU A 18 2.92 -12.58 7.05
C GLU A 18 3.18 -13.99 6.50
N ILE A 19 2.19 -14.60 5.85
CA ILE A 19 2.28 -15.90 5.16
C ILE A 19 2.74 -15.69 3.72
N SER A 20 2.26 -14.62 3.07
CA SER A 20 2.67 -14.24 1.72
C SER A 20 4.19 -14.12 1.64
N LYS A 21 4.79 -14.50 0.52
CA LYS A 21 6.24 -14.42 0.33
C LYS A 21 6.73 -12.99 0.09
N GLY A 22 5.86 -12.12 -0.41
CA GLY A 22 6.13 -10.70 -0.58
C GLY A 22 6.35 -10.00 0.75
N LYS A 23 6.94 -8.84 0.71
CA LYS A 23 7.10 -7.90 1.83
C LYS A 23 6.75 -6.49 1.38
N ASP A 24 5.83 -6.42 0.45
CA ASP A 24 5.37 -5.21 -0.20
C ASP A 24 3.96 -4.84 0.28
N THR A 25 3.61 -3.58 0.10
CA THR A 25 2.33 -3.03 0.52
C THR A 25 1.11 -3.81 0.03
N PRO A 26 1.00 -4.25 -1.26
CA PRO A 26 -0.10 -5.11 -1.67
C PRO A 26 -0.16 -6.45 -0.93
N SER A 27 0.97 -7.17 -0.79
CA SER A 27 1.01 -8.46 -0.09
C SER A 27 0.48 -8.35 1.33
N GLY A 28 1.02 -7.42 2.11
CA GLY A 28 0.63 -7.25 3.50
C GLY A 28 -0.83 -6.81 3.66
N HIS A 29 -1.27 -5.82 2.90
CA HIS A 29 -2.65 -5.33 3.00
C HIS A 29 -3.69 -6.37 2.55
N TRP A 30 -3.42 -7.10 1.45
CA TRP A 30 -4.36 -8.12 1.01
C TRP A 30 -4.44 -9.27 2.00
N GLU A 31 -3.29 -9.64 2.60
CA GLU A 31 -3.30 -10.68 3.64
C GLU A 31 -3.98 -10.21 4.93
N LEU A 32 -3.76 -8.95 5.37
CA LEU A 32 -4.52 -8.35 6.47
C LEU A 32 -6.02 -8.32 6.18
N ALA A 33 -6.41 -8.25 4.91
CA ALA A 33 -7.79 -8.32 4.46
C ALA A 33 -8.25 -9.75 4.12
N GLY A 34 -7.53 -10.78 4.58
CA GLY A 34 -7.91 -12.19 4.51
C GLY A 34 -7.48 -12.95 3.25
N VAL A 35 -6.65 -12.33 2.40
CA VAL A 35 -6.25 -12.90 1.11
C VAL A 35 -4.72 -12.95 0.98
N PRO A 36 -4.05 -13.99 1.51
CA PRO A 36 -2.63 -14.20 1.26
C PRO A 36 -2.32 -14.29 -0.23
N VAL A 37 -1.20 -13.71 -0.65
CA VAL A 37 -0.73 -13.75 -2.04
C VAL A 37 -0.11 -15.13 -2.33
N PRO A 38 -0.70 -15.94 -3.24
CA PRO A 38 -0.26 -17.32 -3.45
C PRO A 38 0.90 -17.46 -4.44
N TRP A 39 1.45 -16.38 -4.95
CA TRP A 39 2.55 -16.37 -5.91
C TRP A 39 3.74 -15.54 -5.45
N ASP A 40 4.88 -15.73 -6.13
CA ASP A 40 6.02 -14.84 -6.04
C ASP A 40 5.82 -13.67 -7.00
N TRP A 41 6.03 -12.43 -6.53
CA TRP A 41 6.05 -11.27 -7.40
C TRP A 41 7.21 -11.36 -8.38
N HIS A 42 6.99 -10.85 -9.58
CA HIS A 42 8.04 -10.71 -10.57
C HIS A 42 8.79 -9.38 -10.36
N TYR A 43 10.09 -9.47 -10.19
CA TYR A 43 10.99 -8.33 -10.13
C TYR A 43 11.86 -8.32 -11.38
N PHE A 44 11.95 -7.19 -12.02
CA PHE A 44 12.89 -7.04 -13.14
C PHE A 44 14.32 -6.94 -12.58
N PRO A 45 15.32 -7.51 -13.26
CA PRO A 45 16.71 -7.49 -12.82
C PRO A 45 17.27 -6.07 -12.84
N ASP A 46 18.22 -5.79 -11.93
CA ASP A 46 18.99 -4.53 -11.92
C ASP A 46 20.10 -4.61 -12.96
N GLU A 47 19.68 -4.70 -14.22
CA GLU A 47 20.52 -4.82 -15.40
C GLU A 47 20.01 -3.91 -16.52
N THR A 48 20.82 -3.71 -17.55
CA THR A 48 20.41 -3.03 -18.78
C THR A 48 20.78 -3.91 -19.96
N PRO A 49 19.81 -4.42 -20.75
CA PRO A 49 18.35 -4.20 -20.66
C PRO A 49 17.68 -4.95 -19.51
N ALA A 50 16.71 -4.31 -18.82
CA ALA A 50 15.97 -4.89 -17.71
C ALA A 50 14.76 -5.73 -18.15
N PHE A 51 14.15 -5.40 -19.28
CA PHE A 51 12.89 -6.00 -19.72
C PHE A 51 13.10 -7.16 -20.68
N PRO A 52 12.35 -8.28 -20.49
CA PRO A 52 12.44 -9.44 -21.35
C PRO A 52 11.84 -9.16 -22.75
N PRO A 53 12.21 -9.94 -23.78
CA PRO A 53 11.76 -9.73 -25.17
C PRO A 53 10.25 -9.61 -25.35
N GLN A 54 9.46 -10.33 -24.57
CA GLN A 54 7.98 -10.27 -24.65
C GLN A 54 7.43 -8.90 -24.23
N VAL A 55 8.03 -8.23 -23.24
CA VAL A 55 7.66 -6.88 -22.84
C VAL A 55 8.05 -5.88 -23.90
N LEU A 56 9.23 -6.01 -24.48
CA LEU A 56 9.68 -5.15 -25.57
C LEU A 56 8.82 -5.33 -26.83
N ALA A 57 8.41 -6.53 -27.16
CA ALA A 57 7.49 -6.79 -28.27
C ALA A 57 6.11 -6.15 -28.04
N ALA A 58 5.60 -6.16 -26.80
CA ALA A 58 4.37 -5.46 -26.47
C ALA A 58 4.52 -3.94 -26.60
N LEU A 59 5.60 -3.34 -26.10
CA LEU A 59 5.90 -1.92 -26.28
C LEU A 59 6.04 -1.53 -27.75
N GLN A 60 6.66 -2.41 -28.57
CA GLN A 60 6.74 -2.19 -30.00
C GLN A 60 5.35 -2.16 -30.66
N ASN A 61 4.44 -3.04 -30.24
CA ASN A 61 3.09 -3.11 -30.80
C ASN A 61 2.21 -1.94 -30.35
N PHE A 62 2.29 -1.53 -29.07
CA PHE A 62 1.40 -0.51 -28.52
C PHE A 62 1.91 0.92 -28.71
N ALA A 63 3.22 1.13 -28.72
CA ALA A 63 3.84 2.46 -28.73
C ALA A 63 4.94 2.64 -29.79
N GLY A 64 5.20 1.66 -30.66
CA GLY A 64 6.28 1.72 -31.63
C GLY A 64 7.69 1.54 -31.05
N GLY A 65 7.78 1.18 -29.75
CA GLY A 65 9.02 0.99 -29.02
C GLY A 65 9.04 1.69 -27.66
N SER A 66 10.22 1.77 -27.07
CA SER A 66 10.43 2.50 -25.81
C SER A 66 11.87 2.96 -25.65
N LEU A 67 12.07 3.95 -24.79
CA LEU A 67 13.38 4.43 -24.33
C LEU A 67 13.70 3.85 -22.96
N ALA A 68 14.95 3.97 -22.53
CA ALA A 68 15.56 3.53 -21.28
C ALA A 68 15.70 2.00 -21.18
N ASN A 69 14.69 1.25 -20.72
CA ASN A 69 14.79 -0.19 -20.46
C ASN A 69 15.85 -0.52 -19.40
N CYS A 70 15.74 0.10 -18.22
CA CYS A 70 16.73 -0.01 -17.16
C CYS A 70 16.10 0.12 -15.77
N HIS A 71 16.88 -0.18 -14.75
CA HIS A 71 16.59 0.18 -13.37
C HIS A 71 16.91 1.67 -13.17
N ALA A 72 15.95 2.46 -12.69
CA ALA A 72 16.15 3.88 -12.52
C ALA A 72 15.21 4.49 -11.45
N SER A 73 15.56 5.69 -11.02
CA SER A 73 14.66 6.56 -10.25
C SER A 73 13.99 7.60 -11.15
N GLY A 74 12.82 8.09 -10.72
CA GLY A 74 11.88 8.81 -11.57
C GLY A 74 12.39 10.08 -12.24
N MET A 75 13.02 11.04 -11.52
CA MET A 75 13.51 12.28 -12.17
C MET A 75 14.76 12.08 -12.99
N PRO A 76 15.82 11.42 -12.49
CA PRO A 76 17.03 11.18 -13.30
C PRO A 76 16.77 10.50 -14.64
N VAL A 77 15.85 9.54 -14.73
CA VAL A 77 15.54 8.89 -16.01
C VAL A 77 14.79 9.82 -16.98
N ILE A 78 13.93 10.68 -16.46
CA ILE A 78 13.23 11.70 -17.27
C ILE A 78 14.24 12.74 -17.79
N GLU A 79 15.17 13.18 -16.97
CA GLU A 79 16.23 14.10 -17.36
C GLU A 79 17.14 13.49 -18.43
N ALA A 80 17.51 12.22 -18.30
CA ALA A 80 18.35 11.50 -19.25
C ALA A 80 17.68 11.26 -20.62
N PHE A 81 16.41 10.95 -20.65
CA PHE A 81 15.70 10.52 -21.88
C PHE A 81 14.62 11.48 -22.36
N GLY A 82 14.31 12.55 -21.61
CA GLY A 82 13.22 13.47 -21.94
C GLY A 82 13.38 14.17 -23.29
N ALA A 83 14.60 14.58 -23.63
CA ALA A 83 14.89 15.17 -24.94
C ALA A 83 14.63 14.19 -26.09
N GLU A 84 15.09 12.95 -25.94
CA GLU A 84 14.88 11.89 -26.92
C GLU A 84 13.41 11.51 -27.02
N HIS A 85 12.69 11.49 -25.90
CA HIS A 85 11.25 11.29 -25.87
C HIS A 85 10.51 12.36 -26.69
N LEU A 86 10.84 13.64 -26.50
CA LEU A 86 10.22 14.73 -27.26
C LEU A 86 10.52 14.63 -28.77
N ARG A 87 11.73 14.13 -29.13
CA ARG A 87 12.13 13.97 -30.53
C ARG A 87 11.51 12.76 -31.21
N SER A 88 11.45 11.63 -30.52
CA SER A 88 11.03 10.33 -31.09
C SER A 88 9.55 10.03 -30.88
N GLY A 89 8.92 10.61 -29.86
CA GLY A 89 7.59 10.23 -29.39
C GLY A 89 7.52 8.92 -28.61
N LEU A 90 8.67 8.23 -28.39
CA LEU A 90 8.69 6.95 -27.69
C LEU A 90 8.61 7.14 -26.18
N PRO A 91 7.79 6.35 -25.43
CA PRO A 91 7.69 6.43 -23.99
C PRO A 91 8.99 5.99 -23.29
N ILE A 92 9.25 6.55 -22.11
CA ILE A 92 10.40 6.18 -21.27
C ILE A 92 9.96 5.08 -20.31
N CYS A 93 10.46 3.85 -20.52
CA CYS A 93 10.09 2.68 -19.71
C CYS A 93 11.24 2.27 -18.79
N TYR A 94 10.96 2.13 -17.50
CA TYR A 94 11.94 1.78 -16.49
C TYR A 94 11.32 1.03 -15.32
N THR A 95 12.13 0.44 -14.47
CA THR A 95 11.73 -0.26 -13.26
C THR A 95 12.48 0.27 -12.04
N SER A 96 12.18 -0.23 -10.87
CA SER A 96 12.87 0.03 -9.61
C SER A 96 12.89 -1.22 -8.73
N VAL A 97 13.27 -1.11 -7.47
CA VAL A 97 13.39 -2.26 -6.53
C VAL A 97 12.10 -3.01 -6.28
N ASP A 98 10.94 -2.37 -6.46
CA ASP A 98 9.64 -3.00 -6.29
C ASP A 98 9.23 -3.81 -7.53
N SER A 99 8.17 -4.62 -7.39
CA SER A 99 7.50 -5.30 -8.51
C SER A 99 6.67 -4.30 -9.33
N VAL A 100 7.36 -3.44 -10.07
CA VAL A 100 6.73 -2.34 -10.82
C VAL A 100 7.28 -2.20 -12.23
N PHE A 101 6.44 -1.71 -13.13
CA PHE A 101 6.80 -1.23 -14.45
C PHE A 101 6.35 0.22 -14.58
N GLN A 102 7.25 1.13 -14.90
CA GLN A 102 6.95 2.56 -14.92
C GLN A 102 7.09 3.11 -16.32
N ILE A 103 6.13 3.92 -16.74
CA ILE A 103 6.10 4.58 -18.04
C ILE A 103 6.05 6.09 -17.83
N ALA A 104 7.11 6.80 -18.18
CA ALA A 104 7.12 8.25 -18.19
C ALA A 104 6.90 8.78 -19.60
N ALA A 105 6.03 9.79 -19.73
CA ALA A 105 5.78 10.48 -20.98
C ALA A 105 5.34 11.93 -20.74
N HIS A 106 5.64 12.81 -21.71
CA HIS A 106 5.27 14.21 -21.65
C HIS A 106 3.77 14.40 -21.92
N GLU A 107 3.06 15.08 -21.02
CA GLU A 107 1.59 15.17 -21.05
C GLU A 107 1.05 15.76 -22.35
N GLU A 108 1.68 16.83 -22.87
CA GLU A 108 1.20 17.52 -24.05
C GLU A 108 1.70 16.86 -25.34
N HIS A 109 2.95 16.35 -25.33
CA HIS A 109 3.58 15.80 -26.53
C HIS A 109 3.13 14.37 -26.84
N PHE A 110 3.10 13.52 -25.83
CA PHE A 110 2.65 12.12 -25.95
C PHE A 110 1.12 12.04 -25.76
N GLY A 111 0.57 12.90 -24.94
CA GLY A 111 -0.82 12.90 -24.52
C GLY A 111 -1.04 12.12 -23.23
N LEU A 112 -1.66 12.76 -22.24
CA LEU A 112 -1.93 12.14 -20.94
C LEU A 112 -2.83 10.89 -21.08
N GLN A 113 -3.87 10.96 -21.92
CA GLN A 113 -4.77 9.82 -22.13
C GLN A 113 -4.04 8.67 -22.84
N ASN A 114 -3.21 8.95 -23.84
CA ASN A 114 -2.40 7.93 -24.51
C ASN A 114 -1.45 7.22 -23.54
N LEU A 115 -0.87 7.95 -22.58
CA LEU A 115 -0.06 7.36 -21.52
C LEU A 115 -0.88 6.40 -20.64
N TYR A 116 -2.11 6.79 -20.27
CA TYR A 116 -2.98 5.94 -19.47
C TYR A 116 -3.42 4.69 -20.24
N ASP A 117 -3.76 4.83 -21.50
CA ASP A 117 -4.16 3.71 -22.36
C ASP A 117 -2.99 2.72 -22.53
N LEU A 118 -1.78 3.22 -22.79
CA LEU A 118 -0.57 2.41 -22.86
C LEU A 118 -0.32 1.66 -21.53
N CYS A 119 -0.46 2.35 -20.39
CA CYS A 119 -0.30 1.71 -19.09
C CYS A 119 -1.35 0.62 -18.85
N GLN A 120 -2.59 0.82 -19.27
CA GLN A 120 -3.67 -0.16 -19.17
C GLN A 120 -3.40 -1.41 -20.02
N ASP A 121 -2.95 -1.22 -21.26
CA ASP A 121 -2.60 -2.31 -22.18
C ASP A 121 -1.41 -3.14 -21.64
N MET A 122 -0.37 -2.44 -21.18
CA MET A 122 0.79 -3.09 -20.56
C MET A 122 0.41 -3.81 -19.27
N ALA A 123 -0.50 -3.28 -18.46
CA ALA A 123 -1.00 -3.95 -17.25
C ALA A 123 -1.64 -5.31 -17.58
N GLY A 124 -2.39 -5.40 -18.68
CA GLY A 124 -2.99 -6.66 -19.14
C GLY A 124 -1.98 -7.78 -19.40
N ILE A 125 -0.73 -7.44 -19.73
CA ILE A 125 0.38 -8.39 -19.95
C ILE A 125 1.17 -8.59 -18.66
N LEU A 126 1.57 -7.51 -18.01
CA LEU A 126 2.49 -7.51 -16.88
C LEU A 126 1.88 -8.14 -15.62
N HIS A 127 0.58 -7.95 -15.40
CA HIS A 127 -0.12 -8.63 -14.29
C HIS A 127 -0.13 -10.17 -14.46
N LYS A 128 -0.20 -10.68 -15.70
CA LYS A 128 -0.04 -12.13 -15.94
C LYS A 128 1.36 -12.63 -15.59
N MET A 129 2.36 -11.77 -15.73
CA MET A 129 3.73 -12.04 -15.29
C MET A 129 3.95 -11.84 -13.79
N LYS A 130 2.92 -11.43 -13.03
CA LYS A 130 3.00 -11.12 -11.60
C LYS A 130 3.82 -9.85 -11.30
N VAL A 131 3.86 -8.90 -12.21
CA VAL A 131 4.30 -7.53 -11.92
C VAL A 131 3.15 -6.81 -11.22
N GLY A 132 3.38 -6.33 -10.01
CA GLY A 132 2.31 -5.83 -9.12
C GLY A 132 1.66 -4.55 -9.59
N ARG A 133 2.40 -3.64 -10.22
CA ARG A 133 1.89 -2.33 -10.68
C ARG A 133 2.51 -1.89 -11.99
N VAL A 134 1.68 -1.28 -12.84
CA VAL A 134 2.13 -0.42 -13.93
C VAL A 134 1.85 1.03 -13.56
N ILE A 135 2.82 1.91 -13.66
CA ILE A 135 2.71 3.27 -13.15
C ILE A 135 2.88 4.28 -14.28
N ALA A 136 1.86 5.07 -14.54
CA ALA A 136 1.96 6.26 -15.38
C ALA A 136 2.68 7.38 -14.64
N ARG A 137 3.76 7.90 -15.23
CA ARG A 137 4.60 8.98 -14.70
C ARG A 137 4.61 10.17 -15.66
N PRO A 138 3.51 10.91 -15.76
CA PRO A 138 3.43 12.06 -16.63
C PRO A 138 4.38 13.18 -16.17
N PHE A 139 4.92 13.90 -17.14
CA PHE A 139 5.78 15.05 -16.91
C PHE A 139 5.53 16.15 -17.95
N VAL A 140 6.03 17.34 -17.68
CA VAL A 140 6.00 18.53 -18.55
C VAL A 140 7.38 19.18 -18.56
N GLY A 141 7.55 20.18 -19.43
CA GLY A 141 8.78 20.96 -19.53
C GLY A 141 9.57 20.68 -20.82
N SER A 142 10.77 21.24 -20.89
CA SER A 142 11.66 21.13 -22.06
C SER A 142 13.12 21.09 -21.63
N LEU A 143 14.03 20.97 -22.61
CA LEU A 143 15.46 21.11 -22.35
C LEU A 143 15.85 22.49 -21.80
N GLU A 144 15.08 23.52 -22.14
CA GLU A 144 15.36 24.90 -21.72
C GLU A 144 14.83 25.20 -20.33
N THR A 145 13.63 24.65 -20.00
CA THR A 145 12.96 24.92 -18.73
C THR A 145 13.19 23.87 -17.65
N GLY A 146 13.82 22.75 -18.03
CA GLY A 146 13.88 21.53 -17.22
C GLY A 146 12.57 20.73 -17.25
N PHE A 147 12.66 19.45 -16.90
CA PHE A 147 11.50 18.57 -16.82
C PHE A 147 10.96 18.50 -15.39
N GLN A 148 9.64 18.41 -15.25
CA GLN A 148 8.96 18.31 -13.96
C GLN A 148 7.83 17.28 -14.03
N ARG A 149 7.73 16.41 -13.01
CA ARG A 149 6.59 15.50 -12.89
C ARG A 149 5.34 16.27 -12.51
N THR A 150 4.20 15.85 -13.09
CA THR A 150 2.91 16.41 -12.74
C THR A 150 2.22 15.61 -11.62
N LEU A 151 1.09 16.10 -11.16
CA LEU A 151 0.24 15.41 -10.18
C LEU A 151 -0.64 14.31 -10.79
N ASN A 152 -0.64 14.17 -12.11
CA ASN A 152 -1.45 13.22 -12.87
C ASN A 152 -0.86 11.79 -12.90
N ARG A 153 -0.02 11.44 -11.90
CA ARG A 153 0.41 10.05 -11.70
C ARG A 153 -0.80 9.16 -11.51
N ARG A 154 -0.78 8.00 -12.19
CA ARG A 154 -1.79 6.97 -12.00
C ARG A 154 -1.13 5.59 -11.91
N ASP A 155 -1.52 4.82 -10.89
CA ASP A 155 -1.06 3.46 -10.69
C ASP A 155 -2.16 2.50 -11.19
N PHE A 156 -1.76 1.57 -12.05
CA PHE A 156 -2.56 0.45 -12.52
C PHE A 156 -2.10 -0.78 -11.73
N ALA A 157 -2.72 -0.98 -10.58
CA ALA A 157 -2.37 -2.05 -9.67
C ALA A 157 -3.05 -3.37 -10.09
N MET A 158 -2.42 -4.48 -9.74
CA MET A 158 -3.04 -5.79 -9.82
C MET A 158 -4.16 -5.88 -8.78
N ASP A 159 -5.26 -6.52 -9.14
CA ASP A 159 -6.34 -6.78 -8.19
C ASP A 159 -5.99 -7.91 -7.21
N PRO A 160 -6.55 -7.89 -6.00
CA PRO A 160 -6.51 -9.03 -5.10
C PRO A 160 -7.03 -10.31 -5.79
N PRO A 161 -6.42 -11.49 -5.54
CA PRO A 161 -6.79 -12.73 -6.26
C PRO A 161 -8.16 -13.28 -5.91
N SER A 162 -8.77 -12.83 -4.84
CA SER A 162 -10.11 -13.19 -4.39
C SER A 162 -10.78 -12.06 -3.64
N ALA A 163 -12.03 -12.22 -3.22
CA ALA A 163 -12.75 -11.24 -2.43
C ALA A 163 -12.06 -11.02 -1.07
N THR A 164 -11.85 -9.77 -0.71
CA THR A 164 -11.20 -9.34 0.53
C THR A 164 -12.21 -8.98 1.61
N LEU A 165 -11.75 -8.74 2.84
CA LEU A 165 -12.59 -8.22 3.94
C LEU A 165 -13.43 -7.01 3.50
N CYS A 166 -12.87 -6.10 2.70
CA CYS A 166 -13.62 -4.95 2.20
C CYS A 166 -14.84 -5.38 1.37
N GLU A 167 -14.65 -6.37 0.50
CA GLU A 167 -15.74 -6.91 -0.32
C GLU A 167 -16.73 -7.73 0.52
N TRP A 168 -16.28 -8.51 1.51
CA TRP A 168 -17.17 -9.25 2.40
C TRP A 168 -18.11 -8.33 3.18
N VAL A 169 -17.57 -7.22 3.70
CA VAL A 169 -18.34 -6.21 4.45
C VAL A 169 -19.34 -5.51 3.52
N MET A 170 -18.91 -5.11 2.31
CA MET A 170 -19.80 -4.48 1.34
C MET A 170 -20.90 -5.43 0.83
N GLN A 171 -20.59 -6.71 0.60
CA GLN A 171 -21.57 -7.73 0.23
C GLN A 171 -22.62 -7.97 1.33
N ALA A 172 -22.25 -7.75 2.59
CA ALA A 172 -23.19 -7.75 3.73
C ALA A 172 -24.03 -6.48 3.84
N GLY A 173 -23.97 -5.59 2.83
CA GLY A 173 -24.72 -4.33 2.82
C GLY A 173 -24.19 -3.24 3.73
N ARG A 174 -22.91 -3.32 4.15
CA ARG A 174 -22.29 -2.39 5.08
C ARG A 174 -21.26 -1.52 4.41
N PRO A 175 -21.12 -0.25 4.79
CA PRO A 175 -20.16 0.65 4.17
C PRO A 175 -18.72 0.34 4.60
N VAL A 176 -17.80 0.57 3.67
CA VAL A 176 -16.35 0.47 3.87
C VAL A 176 -15.72 1.83 3.54
N HIS A 177 -15.09 2.42 4.52
CA HIS A 177 -14.44 3.72 4.42
C HIS A 177 -12.93 3.53 4.41
N ALA A 178 -12.29 3.93 3.32
CA ALA A 178 -10.86 3.88 3.14
C ALA A 178 -10.20 5.22 3.47
N ILE A 179 -9.09 5.20 4.19
CA ILE A 179 -8.28 6.35 4.53
C ILE A 179 -6.85 6.09 4.05
N GLY A 180 -6.23 7.05 3.37
CA GLY A 180 -4.90 6.93 2.80
C GLY A 180 -4.87 6.21 1.46
N LYS A 181 -3.94 5.28 1.27
CA LYS A 181 -3.76 4.52 0.02
C LYS A 181 -4.65 3.28 -0.10
N ILE A 182 -5.51 2.99 0.86
CA ILE A 182 -6.33 1.78 0.87
C ILE A 182 -7.14 1.63 -0.43
N GLY A 183 -7.74 2.72 -0.92
CA GLY A 183 -8.47 2.69 -2.19
C GLY A 183 -7.63 2.24 -3.38
N ASP A 184 -6.38 2.70 -3.46
CA ASP A 184 -5.47 2.34 -4.54
C ASP A 184 -4.97 0.88 -4.40
N ILE A 185 -4.66 0.45 -3.17
CA ILE A 185 -4.16 -0.91 -2.87
C ILE A 185 -5.18 -1.98 -3.21
N PHE A 186 -6.47 -1.69 -3.00
CA PHE A 186 -7.57 -2.60 -3.29
C PHE A 186 -8.28 -2.29 -4.62
N SER A 187 -7.72 -1.41 -5.47
CA SER A 187 -8.35 -1.01 -6.76
C SER A 187 -9.80 -0.55 -6.58
N MET A 188 -10.13 0.10 -5.46
CA MET A 188 -11.48 0.50 -5.04
C MET A 188 -12.48 -0.65 -4.87
N ARG A 189 -12.05 -1.91 -4.93
CA ARG A 189 -12.93 -3.08 -4.75
C ARG A 189 -13.41 -3.17 -3.30
N GLY A 190 -14.71 -3.24 -3.13
CA GLY A 190 -15.33 -3.32 -1.80
C GLY A 190 -15.24 -2.02 -0.98
N ILE A 191 -14.96 -0.86 -1.60
CA ILE A 191 -14.79 0.41 -0.92
C ILE A 191 -15.90 1.39 -1.32
N THR A 192 -16.61 1.90 -0.31
CA THR A 192 -17.71 2.85 -0.49
C THR A 192 -17.19 4.27 -0.73
N ARG A 193 -16.17 4.69 0.01
CA ARG A 193 -15.51 5.99 -0.14
C ARG A 193 -14.03 5.91 0.26
N CYS A 194 -13.21 6.81 -0.31
CA CYS A 194 -11.79 6.91 0.01
C CYS A 194 -11.42 8.38 0.26
N ARG A 195 -10.70 8.64 1.36
CA ARG A 195 -10.17 9.97 1.72
C ARG A 195 -8.64 9.88 1.75
N LYS A 196 -7.98 10.79 1.04
CA LYS A 196 -6.50 10.84 0.91
C LYS A 196 -5.95 12.12 1.54
N GLY A 197 -4.65 12.15 1.80
CA GLY A 197 -3.96 13.32 2.35
C GLY A 197 -2.59 12.97 2.92
N SER A 198 -1.96 13.93 3.59
CA SER A 198 -0.81 13.71 4.49
C SER A 198 -1.26 12.97 5.74
N ASP A 199 -0.33 12.37 6.51
CA ASP A 199 -0.69 11.65 7.73
C ASP A 199 -1.44 12.53 8.74
N VAL A 200 -1.16 13.83 8.80
CA VAL A 200 -1.93 14.78 9.60
C VAL A 200 -3.39 14.85 9.13
N GLN A 201 -3.64 14.98 7.83
CA GLN A 201 -5.00 14.99 7.28
C GLN A 201 -5.69 13.63 7.42
N LEU A 202 -4.94 12.53 7.31
CA LEU A 202 -5.47 11.18 7.52
C LEU A 202 -5.92 10.98 8.98
N MET A 203 -5.20 11.56 9.95
CA MET A 203 -5.60 11.54 11.36
C MET A 203 -6.90 12.33 11.61
N GLU A 204 -7.07 13.49 10.96
CA GLU A 204 -8.33 14.24 11.00
C GLU A 204 -9.47 13.41 10.38
N HIS A 205 -9.20 12.74 9.26
CA HIS A 205 -10.18 11.86 8.61
C HIS A 205 -10.57 10.68 9.50
N LEU A 206 -9.61 10.08 10.21
CA LEU A 206 -9.87 9.01 11.17
C LEU A 206 -10.72 9.50 12.35
N ALA A 207 -10.44 10.69 12.88
CA ALA A 207 -11.26 11.29 13.91
C ALA A 207 -12.70 11.57 13.46
N ASP A 208 -12.90 11.96 12.21
CA ASP A 208 -14.24 12.12 11.61
C ASP A 208 -14.98 10.79 11.51
N GLU A 209 -14.30 9.73 11.04
CA GLU A 209 -14.89 8.39 10.97
C GLU A 209 -15.28 7.87 12.35
N MET A 210 -14.42 8.06 13.35
CA MET A 210 -14.70 7.65 14.72
C MET A 210 -16.01 8.26 15.28
N ARG A 211 -16.29 9.52 14.88
CA ARG A 211 -17.51 10.22 15.29
C ARG A 211 -18.75 9.86 14.47
N GLN A 212 -18.59 9.63 13.16
CA GLN A 212 -19.69 9.67 12.19
C GLN A 212 -19.96 8.36 11.46
N ALA A 213 -19.02 7.40 11.50
CA ALA A 213 -19.19 6.14 10.78
C ALA A 213 -20.43 5.37 11.31
N PRO A 214 -21.26 4.83 10.42
CA PRO A 214 -22.43 4.07 10.82
C PRO A 214 -22.05 2.80 11.57
N ASP A 215 -22.94 2.33 12.43
CA ASP A 215 -22.78 1.05 13.10
C ASP A 215 -22.60 -0.08 12.10
N GLY A 216 -21.65 -0.96 12.39
CA GLY A 216 -21.32 -2.10 11.54
C GLY A 216 -20.52 -1.75 10.28
N SER A 217 -20.05 -0.50 10.13
CA SER A 217 -19.11 -0.12 9.07
C SER A 217 -17.69 -0.62 9.35
N LEU A 218 -16.88 -0.72 8.28
CA LEU A 218 -15.44 -0.90 8.35
C LEU A 218 -14.74 0.39 7.97
N THR A 219 -13.85 0.91 8.82
CA THR A 219 -12.87 1.93 8.45
C THR A 219 -11.50 1.28 8.37
N PHE A 220 -10.87 1.34 7.20
CA PHE A 220 -9.52 0.84 6.98
C PHE A 220 -8.60 2.01 6.66
N ALA A 221 -7.64 2.28 7.53
CA ALA A 221 -6.71 3.41 7.44
C ALA A 221 -5.28 2.94 7.23
N ASN A 222 -4.53 3.65 6.38
CA ASN A 222 -3.12 3.43 6.13
C ASN A 222 -2.36 4.76 6.24
N PHE A 223 -1.50 4.87 7.25
CA PHE A 223 -0.61 6.01 7.48
C PHE A 223 0.72 5.73 6.80
N VAL A 224 0.99 6.42 5.70
CA VAL A 224 2.05 6.03 4.76
C VAL A 224 3.40 6.71 4.98
N GLU A 225 3.45 7.77 5.79
CA GLU A 225 4.66 8.57 5.96
C GLU A 225 5.73 7.84 6.76
N PHE A 226 5.35 6.91 7.65
CA PHE A 226 6.27 5.99 8.33
C PHE A 226 7.18 5.29 7.33
N ASP A 227 6.59 4.77 6.28
CA ASP A 227 7.30 4.07 5.20
C ASP A 227 8.02 5.05 4.26
N THR A 228 7.27 5.98 3.67
CA THR A 228 7.76 6.79 2.54
C THR A 228 8.71 7.90 2.93
N LEU A 229 8.54 8.51 4.10
CA LEU A 229 9.38 9.62 4.56
C LEU A 229 10.54 9.15 5.45
N PHE A 230 10.34 8.10 6.24
CA PHE A 230 11.31 7.70 7.26
C PHE A 230 11.90 6.30 6.99
N GLY A 231 11.10 5.29 6.75
CA GLY A 231 11.53 3.91 6.54
C GLY A 231 12.47 3.77 5.34
N HIS A 232 12.02 4.09 4.14
CA HIS A 232 12.84 4.04 2.92
C HIS A 232 14.05 4.98 2.94
N ARG A 233 13.98 6.07 3.70
CA ARG A 233 15.09 7.04 3.82
C ARG A 233 16.07 6.69 4.92
N ARG A 234 15.79 5.65 5.71
CA ARG A 234 16.60 5.24 6.86
C ARG A 234 16.77 6.35 7.90
N ASP A 235 15.73 7.16 8.06
CA ASP A 235 15.64 8.21 9.08
C ASP A 235 15.04 7.65 10.37
N ALA A 236 15.86 7.01 11.20
CA ALA A 236 15.43 6.39 12.45
C ALA A 236 14.88 7.42 13.45
N GLU A 237 15.46 8.62 13.48
CA GLU A 237 14.99 9.70 14.33
C GLU A 237 13.64 10.25 13.90
N GLY A 238 13.45 10.47 12.59
CA GLY A 238 12.18 10.88 12.02
C GLY A 238 11.10 9.83 12.24
N TYR A 239 11.44 8.54 12.11
CA TYR A 239 10.54 7.42 12.38
C TYR A 239 10.07 7.42 13.86
N ALA A 240 11.00 7.59 14.80
CA ALA A 240 10.68 7.68 16.22
C ALA A 240 9.76 8.88 16.53
N ARG A 241 10.06 10.07 15.99
CA ARG A 241 9.21 11.25 16.14
C ARG A 241 7.80 11.04 15.54
N ALA A 242 7.70 10.33 14.43
CA ALA A 242 6.41 10.01 13.82
C ALA A 242 5.58 9.07 14.70
N LEU A 243 6.21 8.07 15.37
CA LEU A 243 5.54 7.21 16.34
C LEU A 243 5.05 7.99 17.56
N GLU A 244 5.89 8.86 18.13
CA GLU A 244 5.52 9.74 19.25
C GLU A 244 4.35 10.68 18.89
N TRP A 245 4.39 11.24 17.68
CA TRP A 245 3.30 12.06 17.16
C TRP A 245 2.01 11.25 17.02
N PHE A 246 2.08 10.06 16.41
CA PHE A 246 0.92 9.19 16.23
C PHE A 246 0.30 8.81 17.58
N ASP A 247 1.10 8.40 18.55
CA ASP A 247 0.67 8.05 19.90
C ASP A 247 -0.05 9.22 20.59
N ALA A 248 0.50 10.42 20.47
CA ALA A 248 -0.11 11.62 21.03
C ALA A 248 -1.47 11.97 20.38
N GLN A 249 -1.64 11.70 19.09
CA GLN A 249 -2.87 12.01 18.36
C GLN A 249 -3.97 10.95 18.55
N ILE A 250 -3.58 9.68 18.67
CA ILE A 250 -4.55 8.58 18.68
C ILE A 250 -5.33 8.48 20.00
N GLY A 251 -4.73 8.85 21.12
CA GLY A 251 -5.39 8.79 22.43
C GLY A 251 -6.74 9.53 22.49
N PRO A 252 -6.81 10.82 22.10
CA PRO A 252 -8.05 11.57 22.03
C PRO A 252 -9.09 10.98 21.05
N ILE A 253 -8.66 10.28 20.00
CA ILE A 253 -9.55 9.61 19.05
C ILE A 253 -10.16 8.37 19.68
N LEU A 254 -9.35 7.53 20.33
CA LEU A 254 -9.83 6.34 21.05
C LEU A 254 -10.80 6.67 22.17
N ALA A 255 -10.62 7.83 22.82
CA ALA A 255 -11.56 8.31 23.85
C ALA A 255 -12.98 8.58 23.31
N GLN A 256 -13.15 8.70 21.99
CA GLN A 256 -14.43 8.90 21.31
C GLN A 256 -15.06 7.58 20.82
N SER A 257 -14.37 6.43 21.02
CA SER A 257 -14.89 5.13 20.58
C SER A 257 -16.17 4.77 21.36
N ARG A 258 -17.10 4.15 20.65
CA ARG A 258 -18.31 3.59 21.27
C ARG A 258 -17.99 2.26 21.96
N PRO A 259 -18.80 1.78 22.90
CA PRO A 259 -18.51 0.56 23.66
C PRO A 259 -18.25 -0.69 22.83
N ASP A 260 -18.87 -0.78 21.66
CA ASP A 260 -18.74 -1.92 20.74
C ASP A 260 -17.80 -1.67 19.57
N ASP A 261 -17.17 -0.50 19.48
CA ASP A 261 -16.15 -0.26 18.46
C ASP A 261 -14.92 -1.13 18.71
N LEU A 262 -14.44 -1.79 17.67
CA LEU A 262 -13.19 -2.55 17.65
C LEU A 262 -12.15 -1.79 16.86
N VAL A 263 -11.05 -1.41 17.51
CA VAL A 263 -9.92 -0.75 16.86
C VAL A 263 -8.72 -1.67 16.91
N ILE A 264 -8.10 -1.91 15.76
CA ILE A 264 -6.90 -2.74 15.62
C ILE A 264 -5.79 -1.90 15.00
N PHE A 265 -4.64 -1.82 15.66
CA PHE A 265 -3.42 -1.24 15.13
C PHE A 265 -2.47 -2.35 14.74
N THR A 266 -1.95 -2.26 13.53
CA THR A 266 -0.97 -3.22 13.00
C THR A 266 -0.14 -2.56 11.90
N ALA A 267 0.77 -3.30 11.28
CA ALA A 267 1.49 -2.89 10.09
C ALA A 267 1.31 -3.92 8.98
N ASP A 268 1.38 -3.47 7.73
CA ASP A 268 1.28 -4.32 6.54
C ASP A 268 2.61 -4.99 6.17
N HIS A 269 3.73 -4.45 6.60
CA HIS A 269 5.08 -5.01 6.50
C HIS A 269 6.02 -4.30 7.47
N GLY A 270 7.27 -4.75 7.54
CA GLY A 270 8.34 -4.04 8.22
C GLY A 270 9.04 -3.06 7.29
N ASN A 271 9.54 -1.99 7.86
CA ASN A 271 10.50 -1.08 7.21
C ASN A 271 11.45 -0.53 8.26
N ASP A 272 12.40 -1.37 8.71
CA ASP A 272 13.38 -1.01 9.74
C ASP A 272 14.29 0.13 9.24
N PRO A 273 14.19 1.32 9.83
CA PRO A 273 14.99 2.47 9.40
C PRO A 273 16.48 2.33 9.74
N THR A 274 16.88 1.30 10.48
CA THR A 274 18.28 0.99 10.81
C THR A 274 18.87 -0.09 9.92
N TRP A 275 18.04 -0.73 9.07
CA TRP A 275 18.50 -1.80 8.19
C TRP A 275 19.23 -1.25 6.96
N ARG A 276 20.10 -2.08 6.37
CA ARG A 276 20.83 -1.74 5.13
C ARG A 276 19.89 -1.61 3.92
N GLY A 277 20.30 -0.80 2.94
CA GLY A 277 19.53 -0.57 1.72
C GLY A 277 18.30 0.30 1.97
N THR A 278 17.37 0.35 1.03
CA THR A 278 16.17 1.18 1.07
C THR A 278 14.87 0.39 0.89
N ASP A 279 14.96 -0.94 0.88
CA ASP A 279 13.83 -1.84 0.67
C ASP A 279 13.09 -2.12 2.00
N HIS A 280 11.85 -2.60 1.92
CA HIS A 280 11.11 -3.10 3.07
C HIS A 280 11.85 -4.25 3.76
N THR A 281 11.63 -4.40 5.05
CA THR A 281 12.15 -5.51 5.84
C THR A 281 11.05 -6.51 6.14
N ARG A 282 11.43 -7.80 6.35
CA ARG A 282 10.47 -8.84 6.69
C ARG A 282 10.46 -9.03 8.18
N GLU A 283 9.56 -8.32 8.83
CA GLU A 283 9.42 -8.30 10.28
C GLU A 283 8.16 -9.03 10.74
N GLN A 284 8.14 -9.37 12.01
CA GLN A 284 6.91 -9.61 12.72
C GLN A 284 6.32 -8.24 13.11
N VAL A 285 5.02 -8.06 12.92
CA VAL A 285 4.37 -6.80 13.22
C VAL A 285 3.51 -6.89 14.48
N PRO A 286 3.38 -5.80 15.25
CA PRO A 286 2.48 -5.77 16.39
C PRO A 286 1.02 -5.78 15.92
N VAL A 287 0.15 -6.39 16.74
CA VAL A 287 -1.30 -6.25 16.63
C VAL A 287 -1.81 -5.82 17.99
N LEU A 288 -2.30 -4.60 18.09
CA LEU A 288 -2.84 -4.02 19.31
C LEU A 288 -4.34 -3.84 19.14
N VAL A 289 -5.13 -4.35 20.09
CA VAL A 289 -6.59 -4.29 20.02
C VAL A 289 -7.12 -3.42 21.13
N HIS A 290 -7.91 -2.42 20.76
CA HIS A 290 -8.67 -1.59 21.68
C HIS A 290 -10.16 -1.82 21.50
N ARG A 291 -10.86 -2.05 22.64
CA ARG A 291 -12.32 -2.09 22.77
C ARG A 291 -12.65 -1.77 24.21
N GLN A 292 -13.62 -0.90 24.46
CA GLN A 292 -13.94 -0.46 25.83
C GLN A 292 -14.32 -1.60 26.79
N ASN A 293 -15.00 -2.63 26.30
CA ASN A 293 -15.50 -3.75 27.11
C ASN A 293 -14.61 -5.02 27.01
N LEU A 294 -13.37 -4.91 26.47
CA LEU A 294 -12.45 -6.02 26.57
C LEU A 294 -12.10 -6.29 28.03
N ALA A 295 -12.17 -7.58 28.43
CA ALA A 295 -11.78 -7.98 29.77
C ALA A 295 -10.35 -7.50 30.06
N GLN A 296 -10.18 -6.79 31.17
CA GLN A 296 -8.86 -6.32 31.61
C GLN A 296 -7.91 -7.50 31.73
N ASN A 297 -6.70 -7.35 31.23
CA ASN A 297 -5.59 -8.32 31.29
C ASN A 297 -5.63 -9.53 30.32
N GLN A 298 -6.33 -9.46 29.20
CA GLN A 298 -6.06 -10.43 28.13
C GLN A 298 -4.81 -10.04 27.36
N VAL A 299 -3.66 -10.34 27.95
CA VAL A 299 -2.37 -10.32 27.22
C VAL A 299 -2.28 -11.63 26.46
N SER A 300 -2.27 -11.54 25.14
CA SER A 300 -2.04 -12.70 24.28
C SER A 300 -0.62 -12.62 23.74
N ASP A 301 0.25 -13.53 24.12
CA ASP A 301 1.58 -13.73 23.53
C ASP A 301 1.54 -14.59 22.26
N ARG A 302 0.37 -14.70 21.65
CA ARG A 302 0.16 -15.56 20.49
C ARG A 302 0.79 -14.96 19.24
N MET A 303 1.42 -15.84 18.48
CA MET A 303 1.76 -15.59 17.08
C MET A 303 0.52 -15.85 16.23
N ILE A 304 0.07 -14.85 15.48
CA ILE A 304 -1.06 -14.95 14.54
C ILE A 304 -0.58 -14.72 13.11
N ALA A 305 -1.39 -15.11 12.14
CA ALA A 305 -1.18 -14.75 10.75
C ALA A 305 -1.89 -13.41 10.42
N PHE A 306 -1.39 -12.67 9.44
CA PHE A 306 -2.05 -11.43 9.01
C PHE A 306 -3.54 -11.64 8.66
N GLN A 307 -3.86 -12.73 7.97
CA GLN A 307 -5.25 -13.07 7.61
C GLN A 307 -6.19 -13.28 8.83
N ASP A 308 -5.64 -13.50 10.03
CA ASP A 308 -6.43 -13.65 11.26
C ASP A 308 -7.08 -12.32 11.67
N VAL A 309 -6.47 -11.19 11.26
CA VAL A 309 -7.04 -9.85 11.46
C VAL A 309 -8.39 -9.75 10.72
N ALA A 310 -8.43 -10.14 9.43
CA ALA A 310 -9.67 -10.14 8.66
C ALA A 310 -10.75 -11.04 9.28
N ALA A 311 -10.37 -12.25 9.71
CA ALA A 311 -11.31 -13.18 10.35
C ALA A 311 -11.87 -12.62 11.65
N THR A 312 -11.03 -11.94 12.43
CA THR A 312 -11.44 -11.30 13.69
C THR A 312 -12.40 -10.13 13.45
N VAL A 313 -12.08 -9.26 12.47
CA VAL A 313 -12.95 -8.14 12.08
C VAL A 313 -14.28 -8.66 11.52
N ALA A 314 -14.25 -9.67 10.64
CA ALA A 314 -15.46 -10.27 10.08
C ALA A 314 -16.35 -10.86 11.18
N ALA A 315 -15.78 -11.60 12.15
CA ALA A 315 -16.51 -12.15 13.30
C ALA A 315 -17.13 -11.04 14.16
N HIS A 316 -16.37 -9.98 14.45
CA HIS A 316 -16.86 -8.81 15.20
C HIS A 316 -18.04 -8.14 14.50
N LEU A 317 -17.95 -7.94 13.18
CA LEU A 317 -19.02 -7.36 12.39
C LEU A 317 -20.19 -8.33 12.13
N GLY A 318 -20.09 -9.61 12.48
CA GLY A 318 -21.09 -10.62 12.10
C GLY A 318 -21.20 -10.84 10.58
N VAL A 319 -20.08 -10.71 9.89
CA VAL A 319 -19.96 -10.92 8.44
C VAL A 319 -19.30 -12.27 8.19
N VAL A 320 -19.76 -12.99 7.14
CA VAL A 320 -19.18 -14.28 6.78
C VAL A 320 -17.79 -14.08 6.19
N ALA A 321 -16.75 -14.54 6.90
CA ALA A 321 -15.39 -14.58 6.38
C ALA A 321 -15.27 -15.62 5.26
N GLN A 322 -14.63 -15.23 4.14
CA GLN A 322 -14.38 -16.13 3.01
C GLN A 322 -12.90 -16.58 2.93
N GLY A 323 -12.05 -16.07 3.83
CA GLY A 323 -10.65 -16.45 3.97
C GLY A 323 -10.43 -17.60 4.96
N GLN A 324 -9.17 -18.00 5.12
CA GLN A 324 -8.75 -19.11 6.01
C GLN A 324 -8.28 -18.65 7.39
N GLY A 325 -8.30 -17.34 7.67
CA GLY A 325 -7.92 -16.77 8.95
C GLY A 325 -8.79 -17.26 10.10
N ARG A 326 -8.29 -17.12 11.32
CA ARG A 326 -8.97 -17.49 12.55
C ARG A 326 -9.22 -16.27 13.41
N ASN A 327 -10.43 -16.17 13.99
CA ASN A 327 -10.69 -15.17 15.00
C ASN A 327 -9.82 -15.44 16.24
N PHE A 328 -9.12 -14.41 16.72
CA PHE A 328 -8.21 -14.51 17.87
C PHE A 328 -8.72 -13.79 19.13
N LEU A 329 -9.89 -13.15 19.08
CA LEU A 329 -10.60 -12.52 20.20
C LEU A 329 -11.66 -13.42 20.81
#